data_4b139a3b21a454cc9ef1f9cd56cccf03
#
_entry.id   4b139a3b21a454cc9ef1f9cd56cccf03
#
_cell.length_a   1.000
_cell.length_b   1.000
_cell.length_c   1.000
_cell.angle_alpha   90.00
_cell.angle_beta   90.00
_cell.angle_gamma   90.00
#
_symmetry.space_group_name_H-M   'P 1'
#
loop_
_entity.id
_entity.type
_entity.pdbx_description
1 polymer ?
#
loop_
_entity_poly.entity_id
_entity_poly.type
_entity_poly.pdbx_seq_one_letter_code
_entity_poly.pdbx_strand_id
1 'polypeptide(L)'
;MTQQERTYKNLLAHSARYPELQPRDLFKYLYQSAFGCEHLVTSKEEAVAYIQCEYESMELLGNTAVEPLDGAYCRVPLAILREGLSPKTLGELFCRSAKKEPQGREALQEKLQVAREMVLSGRFSFSSSDFDDALASWRANGFEAVRHSEEFRRAYHPAYRVISKAFVPFLPLFARLDRLLLQKGSAVLALEGGSASGKTTLSKLLEELYGCTVFHADDFFLRPEQRTAERFAEIGGNLDRERLLSEVLIPLQKGKAVTYQRFNCSAQALEEPITVTPKALTVIEGAYSMHPDLSSYYDLSAFLKIDSDYQRERILKRNTPDLAKRFFEEWIPMERIYFEGTEIESRCDLVISIADDDFSFEKRA
;
A
#
# COMPACT_ATOMS: atom_id res chain seq x y z
N MET A 1 3.41 -3.59 -22.62
CA MET A 1 3.31 -2.14 -22.94
C MET A 1 4.66 -1.51 -22.73
N THR A 2 5.20 -0.80 -23.74
CA THR A 2 6.49 -0.10 -23.65
C THR A 2 6.40 1.12 -22.71
N GLN A 3 7.54 1.66 -22.28
CA GLN A 3 7.59 2.89 -21.48
C GLN A 3 6.92 4.06 -22.23
N GLN A 4 7.19 4.22 -23.53
CA GLN A 4 6.62 5.29 -24.34
C GLN A 4 5.09 5.16 -24.47
N GLU A 5 4.56 3.96 -24.71
CA GLU A 5 3.11 3.72 -24.75
C GLU A 5 2.44 4.05 -23.41
N ARG A 6 3.09 3.74 -22.32
CA ARG A 6 2.59 4.06 -20.96
C ARG A 6 2.57 5.58 -20.74
N THR A 7 3.67 6.26 -21.08
CA THR A 7 3.78 7.72 -21.00
C THR A 7 2.69 8.38 -21.83
N TYR A 8 2.50 7.94 -23.08
CA TYR A 8 1.46 8.45 -23.96
C TYR A 8 0.05 8.30 -23.37
N LYS A 9 -0.29 7.09 -22.90
CA LYS A 9 -1.59 6.80 -22.28
C LYS A 9 -1.86 7.71 -21.06
N ASN A 10 -0.85 7.87 -20.20
CA ASN A 10 -0.98 8.66 -18.98
C ASN A 10 -1.10 10.17 -19.32
N LEU A 11 -0.35 10.68 -20.28
CA LEU A 11 -0.45 12.07 -20.72
C LEU A 11 -1.78 12.35 -21.40
N LEU A 12 -2.33 11.42 -22.17
CA LEU A 12 -3.64 11.53 -22.78
C LEU A 12 -4.74 11.62 -21.71
N ALA A 13 -4.68 10.78 -20.68
CA ALA A 13 -5.60 10.84 -19.56
C ALA A 13 -5.45 12.16 -18.78
N HIS A 14 -4.23 12.64 -18.58
CA HIS A 14 -3.95 13.90 -17.91
C HIS A 14 -4.50 15.11 -18.68
N SER A 15 -4.30 15.17 -20.03
CA SER A 15 -4.84 16.26 -20.85
C SER A 15 -6.38 16.26 -20.89
N ALA A 16 -6.99 15.08 -20.94
CA ALA A 16 -8.45 14.94 -20.90
C ALA A 16 -9.04 15.39 -19.54
N ARG A 17 -8.31 15.14 -18.44
CA ARG A 17 -8.71 15.55 -17.10
C ARG A 17 -8.58 17.06 -16.88
N TYR A 18 -7.62 17.71 -17.53
CA TYR A 18 -7.27 19.12 -17.35
C TYR A 18 -7.20 19.87 -18.69
N PRO A 19 -8.35 20.20 -19.31
CA PRO A 19 -8.39 20.88 -20.62
C PRO A 19 -7.68 22.24 -20.66
N GLU A 20 -7.61 22.96 -19.53
CA GLU A 20 -6.94 24.26 -19.42
C GLU A 20 -5.47 24.18 -19.03
N LEU A 21 -4.88 22.98 -19.15
CA LEU A 21 -3.47 22.70 -18.86
C LEU A 21 -2.56 23.62 -19.70
N GLN A 22 -1.57 24.24 -19.08
CA GLN A 22 -0.52 25.02 -19.72
C GLN A 22 0.77 24.20 -19.87
N PRO A 23 1.72 24.56 -20.75
CA PRO A 23 3.01 23.86 -20.88
C PRO A 23 3.72 23.65 -19.54
N ARG A 24 3.70 24.64 -18.66
CA ARG A 24 4.30 24.59 -17.33
C ARG A 24 3.67 23.50 -16.44
N ASP A 25 2.37 23.26 -16.55
CA ASP A 25 1.67 22.24 -15.77
C ASP A 25 2.01 20.84 -16.26
N LEU A 26 2.18 20.68 -17.59
CA LEU A 26 2.69 19.47 -18.19
C LEU A 26 4.11 19.18 -17.71
N PHE A 27 4.99 20.19 -17.66
CA PHE A 27 6.35 20.03 -17.11
C PHE A 27 6.34 19.63 -15.65
N LYS A 28 5.42 20.17 -14.85
CA LYS A 28 5.24 19.75 -13.45
C LYS A 28 4.84 18.28 -13.35
N TYR A 29 3.92 17.82 -14.21
CA TYR A 29 3.52 16.41 -14.26
C TYR A 29 4.73 15.52 -14.61
N LEU A 30 5.47 15.86 -15.66
CA LEU A 30 6.65 15.10 -16.11
C LEU A 30 7.75 15.10 -15.05
N TYR A 31 8.00 16.25 -14.41
CA TYR A 31 8.96 16.37 -13.32
C TYR A 31 8.60 15.44 -12.16
N GLN A 32 7.36 15.49 -11.68
CA GLN A 32 6.89 14.65 -10.59
C GLN A 32 6.92 13.16 -10.95
N SER A 33 6.69 12.82 -12.21
CA SER A 33 6.78 11.43 -12.68
C SER A 33 8.23 10.90 -12.73
N ALA A 34 9.22 11.77 -12.95
CA ALA A 34 10.63 11.42 -13.02
C ALA A 34 11.36 11.53 -11.69
N PHE A 35 11.07 12.56 -10.90
CA PHE A 35 11.80 12.89 -9.67
C PHE A 35 10.98 12.74 -8.38
N GLY A 36 9.67 12.51 -8.50
CA GLY A 36 8.81 12.39 -7.30
C GLY A 36 8.65 13.70 -6.53
N CYS A 37 8.84 13.64 -5.22
CA CYS A 37 8.55 14.75 -4.29
C CYS A 37 9.71 15.11 -3.36
N GLU A 38 10.92 14.63 -3.59
CA GLU A 38 12.08 14.84 -2.70
C GLU A 38 12.29 16.32 -2.33
N HIS A 39 12.22 17.20 -3.32
CA HIS A 39 12.40 18.65 -3.17
C HIS A 39 11.32 19.37 -2.31
N LEU A 40 10.25 18.68 -1.94
CA LEU A 40 9.11 19.24 -1.18
C LEU A 40 9.13 18.84 0.30
N VAL A 41 10.04 17.98 0.72
CA VAL A 41 10.08 17.44 2.09
C VAL A 41 11.28 18.00 2.83
N THR A 42 11.04 18.85 3.81
CA THR A 42 12.03 19.42 4.72
C THR A 42 12.10 18.62 6.02
N SER A 43 10.96 18.42 6.67
CA SER A 43 10.81 17.57 7.84
C SER A 43 9.44 16.88 7.83
N LYS A 44 9.28 15.84 8.65
CA LYS A 44 8.00 15.13 8.80
C LYS A 44 6.96 16.02 9.47
N GLU A 45 7.35 16.71 10.51
CA GLU A 45 6.47 17.58 11.30
C GLU A 45 5.94 18.72 10.44
N GLU A 46 6.77 19.36 9.64
CA GLU A 46 6.38 20.41 8.71
C GLU A 46 5.45 19.86 7.60
N ALA A 47 5.76 18.69 7.05
CA ALA A 47 4.93 18.05 6.04
C ALA A 47 3.50 17.77 6.55
N VAL A 48 3.39 17.25 7.78
CA VAL A 48 2.08 16.98 8.43
C VAL A 48 1.33 18.29 8.71
N ALA A 49 2.01 19.28 9.30
CA ALA A 49 1.41 20.59 9.60
C ALA A 49 0.90 21.29 8.32
N TYR A 50 1.68 21.21 7.25
CA TYR A 50 1.29 21.78 5.96
C TYR A 50 0.10 21.06 5.33
N ILE A 51 0.04 19.72 5.41
CA ILE A 51 -1.12 18.93 4.95
C ILE A 51 -2.37 19.34 5.74
N GLN A 52 -2.27 19.45 7.06
CA GLN A 52 -3.37 19.83 7.93
C GLN A 52 -3.91 21.23 7.58
N CYS A 53 -3.03 22.23 7.52
CA CYS A 53 -3.38 23.60 7.20
C CYS A 53 -4.03 23.75 5.83
N GLU A 54 -3.47 23.08 4.80
CA GLU A 54 -4.04 23.09 3.45
C GLU A 54 -5.40 22.42 3.40
N TYR A 55 -5.55 21.28 4.08
CA TYR A 55 -6.83 20.58 4.17
C TYR A 55 -7.93 21.42 4.86
N GLU A 56 -7.60 22.09 5.95
CA GLU A 56 -8.53 22.95 6.68
C GLU A 56 -8.97 24.18 5.88
N SER A 57 -8.10 24.67 4.98
CA SER A 57 -8.39 25.81 4.10
C SER A 57 -9.13 25.44 2.82
N MET A 58 -9.27 24.12 2.52
CA MET A 58 -9.93 23.67 1.30
C MET A 58 -11.44 23.85 1.36
N GLU A 59 -12.02 24.37 0.28
CA GLU A 59 -13.43 24.20 0.02
C GLU A 59 -13.77 22.70 -0.13
N LEU A 60 -14.90 22.28 0.45
CA LEU A 60 -15.27 20.86 0.61
C LEU A 60 -15.55 20.09 -0.70
N LEU A 61 -15.31 20.68 -1.85
CA LEU A 61 -15.55 20.09 -3.16
C LEU A 61 -14.23 19.57 -3.76
N GLY A 62 -13.98 18.26 -3.68
CA GLY A 62 -12.80 17.64 -4.30
C GLY A 62 -13.01 16.15 -4.58
N ASN A 63 -12.45 15.70 -5.70
CA ASN A 63 -12.39 14.28 -6.06
C ASN A 63 -11.35 13.57 -5.18
N THR A 64 -11.67 12.38 -4.68
CA THR A 64 -10.74 11.51 -3.92
C THR A 64 -9.95 10.57 -4.81
N ALA A 65 -10.22 10.54 -6.13
CA ALA A 65 -9.58 9.64 -7.05
C ALA A 65 -8.08 9.94 -7.19
N VAL A 66 -7.26 8.94 -6.93
CA VAL A 66 -5.81 8.97 -7.11
C VAL A 66 -5.48 9.13 -8.58
N GLU A 67 -4.57 10.07 -8.91
CA GLU A 67 -4.08 10.28 -10.26
C GLU A 67 -2.73 9.56 -10.41
N PRO A 68 -2.62 8.53 -11.26
CA PRO A 68 -1.35 7.88 -11.52
C PRO A 68 -0.41 8.83 -12.28
N LEU A 69 0.83 8.91 -11.82
CA LEU A 69 1.92 9.49 -12.59
C LEU A 69 2.62 8.39 -13.38
N ASP A 70 3.23 8.76 -14.50
CA ASP A 70 4.04 7.81 -15.24
C ASP A 70 5.29 7.43 -14.44
N GLY A 71 5.40 6.15 -14.05
CA GLY A 71 6.49 5.66 -13.21
C GLY A 71 6.00 5.18 -11.83
N ALA A 72 6.79 5.50 -10.79
CA ALA A 72 6.61 4.93 -9.46
C ALA A 72 5.72 5.74 -8.50
N TYR A 73 5.12 6.84 -8.99
CA TYR A 73 4.40 7.80 -8.15
C TYR A 73 2.94 7.98 -8.56
N CYS A 74 2.16 8.51 -7.62
CA CYS A 74 0.78 8.96 -7.82
C CYS A 74 0.57 10.32 -7.13
N ARG A 75 -0.38 11.11 -7.63
CA ARG A 75 -0.96 12.25 -6.91
C ARG A 75 -2.16 11.77 -6.10
N VAL A 76 -2.09 11.90 -4.80
CA VAL A 76 -3.19 11.59 -3.88
C VAL A 76 -3.84 12.89 -3.45
N PRO A 77 -5.11 13.13 -3.81
CA PRO A 77 -5.82 14.35 -3.41
C PRO A 77 -5.98 14.44 -1.90
N LEU A 78 -5.85 15.63 -1.33
CA LEU A 78 -6.10 15.84 0.12
C LEU A 78 -7.55 15.55 0.52
N ALA A 79 -8.48 15.55 -0.43
CA ALA A 79 -9.87 15.13 -0.20
C ALA A 79 -10.00 13.72 0.39
N ILE A 80 -8.99 12.84 0.21
CA ILE A 80 -8.95 11.49 0.79
C ILE A 80 -8.98 11.50 2.33
N LEU A 81 -8.56 12.58 2.96
CA LEU A 81 -8.60 12.72 4.42
C LEU A 81 -10.04 12.64 4.95
N ARG A 82 -11.06 12.96 4.15
CA ARG A 82 -12.47 12.79 4.48
C ARG A 82 -12.88 11.33 4.59
N GLU A 83 -12.15 10.43 3.94
CA GLU A 83 -12.38 8.99 4.02
C GLU A 83 -11.82 8.39 5.32
N GLY A 84 -11.21 9.21 6.16
CA GLY A 84 -10.68 8.85 7.48
C GLY A 84 -9.17 8.68 7.56
N LEU A 85 -8.45 8.86 6.44
CA LEU A 85 -6.98 8.91 6.48
C LEU A 85 -6.52 10.14 7.27
N SER A 86 -5.56 9.98 8.19
CA SER A 86 -5.07 11.11 8.98
C SER A 86 -3.99 11.91 8.22
N PRO A 87 -3.88 13.23 8.46
CA PRO A 87 -2.76 14.03 7.96
C PRO A 87 -1.40 13.47 8.35
N LYS A 88 -1.30 12.87 9.55
CA LYS A 88 -0.09 12.23 10.04
C LYS A 88 0.30 11.04 9.16
N THR A 89 -0.63 10.13 8.86
CA THR A 89 -0.37 8.96 8.01
C THR A 89 -0.01 9.39 6.59
N LEU A 90 -0.78 10.32 5.99
CA LEU A 90 -0.46 10.82 4.65
C LEU A 90 0.90 11.53 4.61
N GLY A 91 1.24 12.33 5.63
CA GLY A 91 2.54 12.99 5.76
C GLY A 91 3.70 12.00 5.86
N GLU A 92 3.52 10.91 6.61
CA GLU A 92 4.52 9.83 6.70
C GLU A 92 4.73 9.14 5.35
N LEU A 93 3.65 8.79 4.64
CA LEU A 93 3.73 8.18 3.31
C LEU A 93 4.41 9.13 2.30
N PHE A 94 4.14 10.42 2.39
CA PHE A 94 4.76 11.45 1.57
C PHE A 94 6.27 11.54 1.84
N CYS A 95 6.70 11.62 3.10
CA CYS A 95 8.11 11.66 3.48
C CYS A 95 8.87 10.38 3.07
N ARG A 96 8.24 9.21 3.17
CA ARG A 96 8.81 7.95 2.71
C ARG A 96 8.97 7.90 1.20
N SER A 97 8.02 8.47 0.48
CA SER A 97 8.06 8.56 -0.98
C SER A 97 9.19 9.46 -1.47
N ALA A 98 9.54 10.50 -0.71
CA ALA A 98 10.65 11.40 -1.01
C ALA A 98 12.04 10.73 -0.93
N LYS A 99 12.17 9.65 -0.15
CA LYS A 99 13.42 8.88 -0.02
C LYS A 99 13.66 7.88 -1.13
N LYS A 100 12.71 7.71 -2.06
CA LYS A 100 12.82 6.78 -3.16
C LYS A 100 13.73 7.36 -4.24
N GLU A 101 14.68 6.57 -4.74
CA GLU A 101 15.55 7.00 -5.82
C GLU A 101 14.73 7.44 -7.05
N PRO A 102 15.01 8.65 -7.61
CA PRO A 102 14.32 9.15 -8.77
C PRO A 102 14.74 8.39 -10.04
N GLN A 103 13.87 8.38 -11.05
CA GLN A 103 14.21 7.85 -12.38
C GLN A 103 15.26 8.71 -13.12
N GLY A 104 15.42 9.95 -12.70
CA GLY A 104 16.46 10.83 -13.17
C GLY A 104 16.18 11.58 -14.47
N ARG A 105 17.23 12.25 -14.99
CA ARG A 105 17.11 13.13 -16.16
C ARG A 105 16.86 12.40 -17.47
N GLU A 106 17.37 11.19 -17.61
CA GLU A 106 17.17 10.38 -18.82
C GLU A 106 15.68 10.06 -19.01
N ALA A 107 15.04 9.57 -17.94
CA ALA A 107 13.60 9.29 -17.97
C ALA A 107 12.77 10.56 -18.25
N LEU A 108 13.18 11.72 -17.70
CA LEU A 108 12.51 12.99 -18.03
C LEU A 108 12.64 13.33 -19.52
N GLN A 109 13.81 13.13 -20.13
CA GLN A 109 14.03 13.43 -21.54
C GLN A 109 13.18 12.53 -22.46
N GLU A 110 13.11 11.24 -22.18
CA GLU A 110 12.23 10.31 -22.92
C GLU A 110 10.77 10.73 -22.84
N LYS A 111 10.29 11.08 -21.64
CA LYS A 111 8.91 11.57 -21.45
C LYS A 111 8.63 12.89 -22.15
N LEU A 112 9.61 13.81 -22.17
CA LEU A 112 9.51 15.07 -22.90
C LEU A 112 9.40 14.85 -24.40
N GLN A 113 10.09 13.86 -24.96
CA GLN A 113 9.97 13.52 -26.36
C GLN A 113 8.54 13.06 -26.70
N VAL A 114 7.95 12.15 -25.92
CA VAL A 114 6.57 11.71 -26.10
C VAL A 114 5.59 12.90 -25.97
N ALA A 115 5.79 13.75 -24.97
CA ALA A 115 4.95 14.94 -24.78
C ALA A 115 5.01 15.88 -25.98
N ARG A 116 6.19 16.13 -26.56
CA ARG A 116 6.38 16.97 -27.74
C ARG A 116 5.66 16.38 -28.95
N GLU A 117 5.74 15.08 -29.20
CA GLU A 117 5.01 14.41 -30.28
C GLU A 117 3.49 14.57 -30.13
N MET A 118 2.99 14.48 -28.88
CA MET A 118 1.58 14.70 -28.56
C MET A 118 1.15 16.17 -28.79
N VAL A 119 2.00 17.15 -28.49
CA VAL A 119 1.75 18.56 -28.77
C VAL A 119 1.67 18.80 -30.28
N LEU A 120 2.62 18.26 -31.03
CA LEU A 120 2.64 18.37 -32.52
C LEU A 120 1.41 17.70 -33.15
N SER A 121 0.85 16.69 -32.55
CA SER A 121 -0.38 16.02 -32.99
C SER A 121 -1.67 16.65 -32.47
N GLY A 122 -1.59 17.83 -31.81
CA GLY A 122 -2.75 18.60 -31.37
C GLY A 122 -3.52 17.95 -30.19
N ARG A 123 -2.83 17.20 -29.35
CA ARG A 123 -3.44 16.56 -28.17
C ARG A 123 -3.56 17.46 -26.94
N PHE A 124 -3.02 18.65 -26.99
CA PHE A 124 -3.09 19.69 -25.95
C PHE A 124 -3.69 20.97 -26.50
N SER A 125 -4.21 21.83 -25.62
CA SER A 125 -4.87 23.10 -25.97
C SER A 125 -3.89 24.21 -26.33
N PHE A 126 -2.62 24.10 -26.01
CA PHE A 126 -1.56 25.06 -26.32
C PHE A 126 -0.80 24.70 -27.62
N SER A 127 -0.18 25.70 -28.25
CA SER A 127 0.57 25.52 -29.49
C SER A 127 1.95 24.86 -29.28
N SER A 128 2.53 24.35 -30.37
CA SER A 128 3.91 23.85 -30.35
C SER A 128 4.93 24.95 -30.07
N SER A 129 4.67 26.18 -30.49
CA SER A 129 5.53 27.35 -30.19
C SER A 129 5.53 27.63 -28.70
N ASP A 130 4.34 27.69 -28.04
CA ASP A 130 4.23 27.93 -26.59
C ASP A 130 4.94 26.84 -25.78
N PHE A 131 4.84 25.59 -26.26
CA PHE A 131 5.54 24.48 -25.64
C PHE A 131 7.06 24.59 -25.78
N ASP A 132 7.58 24.85 -26.98
CA ASP A 132 9.01 24.92 -27.26
C ASP A 132 9.66 26.14 -26.54
N ASP A 133 8.99 27.30 -26.48
CA ASP A 133 9.45 28.48 -25.72
C ASP A 133 9.51 28.23 -24.22
N ALA A 134 8.46 27.64 -23.69
CA ALA A 134 8.41 27.26 -22.27
C ALA A 134 9.46 26.18 -21.92
N LEU A 135 9.68 25.21 -22.83
CA LEU A 135 10.69 24.16 -22.66
C LEU A 135 12.12 24.75 -22.70
N ALA A 136 12.39 25.70 -23.61
CA ALA A 136 13.68 26.37 -23.69
C ALA A 136 13.98 27.14 -22.39
N SER A 137 13.00 27.86 -21.86
CA SER A 137 13.11 28.54 -20.57
C SER A 137 13.36 27.56 -19.41
N TRP A 138 12.60 26.46 -19.35
CA TRP A 138 12.78 25.46 -18.29
C TRP A 138 14.13 24.75 -18.37
N ARG A 139 14.61 24.47 -19.58
CA ARG A 139 15.96 23.91 -19.81
C ARG A 139 17.06 24.86 -19.36
N ALA A 140 16.95 26.18 -19.67
CA ALA A 140 17.89 27.20 -19.24
C ALA A 140 18.00 27.29 -17.70
N ASN A 141 16.90 27.01 -16.99
CA ASN A 141 16.85 26.94 -15.53
C ASN A 141 17.18 25.53 -14.98
N GLY A 142 17.84 24.66 -15.73
CA GLY A 142 18.33 23.36 -15.29
C GLY A 142 17.27 22.30 -15.01
N PHE A 143 16.05 22.46 -15.52
CA PHE A 143 14.90 21.58 -15.26
C PHE A 143 14.52 21.54 -13.77
N GLU A 144 14.53 22.68 -13.11
CA GLU A 144 14.11 22.78 -11.70
C GLU A 144 12.62 22.45 -11.53
N ALA A 145 12.25 22.12 -10.28
CA ALA A 145 10.86 21.88 -9.90
C ALA A 145 10.00 23.13 -10.20
N VAL A 146 8.87 22.93 -10.89
CA VAL A 146 7.97 24.03 -11.27
C VAL A 146 6.67 23.98 -10.47
N ARG A 147 6.09 25.16 -10.24
CA ARG A 147 4.74 25.32 -9.66
C ARG A 147 3.70 25.31 -10.76
N HIS A 148 2.46 24.95 -10.42
CA HIS A 148 1.33 25.09 -11.33
C HIS A 148 1.17 26.54 -11.80
N SER A 149 0.66 26.69 -13.05
CA SER A 149 0.25 27.97 -13.59
C SER A 149 -0.89 28.58 -12.78
N GLU A 150 -1.11 29.87 -12.94
CA GLU A 150 -2.24 30.56 -12.26
C GLU A 150 -3.57 30.09 -12.86
N GLU A 151 -3.63 29.88 -14.16
CA GLU A 151 -4.78 29.35 -14.88
C GLU A 151 -5.18 27.99 -14.33
N PHE A 152 -4.23 27.06 -14.20
CA PHE A 152 -4.47 25.74 -13.63
C PHE A 152 -4.94 25.81 -12.18
N ARG A 153 -4.34 26.68 -11.37
CA ARG A 153 -4.76 26.85 -9.97
C ARG A 153 -6.17 27.38 -9.83
N ARG A 154 -6.53 28.33 -10.70
CA ARG A 154 -7.86 28.95 -10.73
C ARG A 154 -8.91 27.94 -11.19
N ALA A 155 -8.61 27.14 -12.20
CA ALA A 155 -9.53 26.19 -12.78
C ALA A 155 -9.73 24.93 -11.92
N TYR A 156 -8.66 24.42 -11.29
CA TYR A 156 -8.66 23.06 -10.71
C TYR A 156 -8.37 23.01 -9.20
N HIS A 157 -7.98 24.13 -8.57
CA HIS A 157 -7.66 24.19 -7.14
C HIS A 157 -6.85 22.99 -6.64
N PRO A 158 -5.64 22.71 -7.23
CA PRO A 158 -4.91 21.48 -7.01
C PRO A 158 -4.41 21.36 -5.56
N ALA A 159 -4.95 20.40 -4.83
CA ALA A 159 -4.55 20.06 -3.46
C ALA A 159 -4.27 18.56 -3.40
N TYR A 160 -3.00 18.16 -3.45
CA TYR A 160 -2.58 16.76 -3.48
C TYR A 160 -1.17 16.56 -2.91
N ARG A 161 -0.82 15.30 -2.60
CA ARG A 161 0.55 14.89 -2.33
C ARG A 161 0.99 13.82 -3.33
N VAL A 162 2.27 13.88 -3.70
CA VAL A 162 2.89 12.86 -4.56
C VAL A 162 3.45 11.77 -3.66
N ILE A 163 2.91 10.56 -3.76
CA ILE A 163 3.38 9.40 -3.01
C ILE A 163 3.75 8.24 -3.94
N SER A 164 4.49 7.27 -3.39
CA SER A 164 4.79 6.02 -4.11
C SER A 164 3.51 5.24 -4.42
N LYS A 165 3.39 4.73 -5.64
CA LYS A 165 2.33 3.80 -6.06
C LYS A 165 2.18 2.61 -5.12
N ALA A 166 3.28 2.13 -4.55
CA ALA A 166 3.28 0.98 -3.65
C ALA A 166 2.38 1.17 -2.41
N PHE A 167 2.05 2.41 -2.03
CA PHE A 167 1.17 2.69 -0.90
C PHE A 167 -0.30 2.78 -1.27
N VAL A 168 -0.61 3.00 -2.55
CA VAL A 168 -1.97 3.29 -3.01
C VAL A 168 -2.96 2.18 -2.69
N PRO A 169 -2.66 0.88 -2.90
CA PRO A 169 -3.57 -0.20 -2.58
C PRO A 169 -3.97 -0.27 -1.10
N PHE A 170 -3.12 0.27 -0.23
CA PHE A 170 -3.30 0.22 1.23
C PHE A 170 -3.97 1.46 1.82
N LEU A 171 -4.21 2.52 1.04
CA LEU A 171 -4.84 3.75 1.54
C LEU A 171 -6.17 3.51 2.26
N PRO A 172 -7.06 2.63 1.79
CA PRO A 172 -8.30 2.34 2.51
C PRO A 172 -8.08 1.58 3.83
N LEU A 173 -7.07 0.72 3.89
CA LEU A 173 -6.69 0.08 5.15
C LEU A 173 -6.21 1.13 6.16
N PHE A 174 -5.31 2.02 5.73
CA PHE A 174 -4.81 3.09 6.59
C PHE A 174 -5.93 4.03 7.06
N ALA A 175 -6.85 4.40 6.17
CA ALA A 175 -7.99 5.24 6.53
C ALA A 175 -8.90 4.57 7.58
N ARG A 176 -9.16 3.26 7.47
CA ARG A 176 -9.93 2.51 8.47
C ARG A 176 -9.19 2.38 9.80
N LEU A 177 -7.87 2.13 9.76
CA LEU A 177 -7.04 2.06 10.97
C LEU A 177 -6.98 3.40 11.69
N ASP A 178 -6.73 4.50 10.98
CA ASP A 178 -6.71 5.85 11.56
C ASP A 178 -8.04 6.18 12.24
N ARG A 179 -9.16 5.85 11.59
CA ARG A 179 -10.50 6.05 12.15
C ARG A 179 -10.74 5.20 13.40
N LEU A 180 -10.38 3.91 13.38
CA LEU A 180 -10.53 3.00 14.52
C LEU A 180 -9.70 3.47 15.72
N LEU A 181 -8.44 3.83 15.49
CA LEU A 181 -7.54 4.31 16.53
C LEU A 181 -8.04 5.64 17.13
N LEU A 182 -8.59 6.53 16.29
CA LEU A 182 -9.19 7.77 16.77
C LEU A 182 -10.44 7.53 17.62
N GLN A 183 -11.28 6.57 17.24
CA GLN A 183 -12.56 6.29 17.91
C GLN A 183 -12.41 5.43 19.16
N LYS A 184 -11.57 4.40 19.11
CA LYS A 184 -11.45 3.38 20.18
C LYS A 184 -10.18 3.51 21.01
N GLY A 185 -9.16 4.24 20.53
CA GLY A 185 -7.84 4.33 21.16
C GLY A 185 -6.96 3.11 20.93
N SER A 186 -7.53 1.96 20.56
CA SER A 186 -6.80 0.74 20.20
C SER A 186 -7.55 -0.08 19.17
N ALA A 187 -6.83 -0.94 18.43
CA ALA A 187 -7.39 -1.84 17.44
C ALA A 187 -6.56 -3.11 17.27
N VAL A 188 -7.23 -4.22 16.95
CA VAL A 188 -6.61 -5.50 16.56
C VAL A 188 -6.94 -5.77 15.10
N LEU A 189 -5.91 -5.82 14.26
CA LEU A 189 -5.99 -6.11 12.82
C LEU A 189 -5.60 -7.55 12.52
N ALA A 190 -6.46 -8.29 11.82
CA ALA A 190 -6.06 -9.51 11.15
C ALA A 190 -5.57 -9.20 9.73
N LEU A 191 -4.36 -9.64 9.39
CA LEU A 191 -3.76 -9.50 8.07
C LEU A 191 -3.59 -10.89 7.44
N GLU A 192 -4.59 -11.27 6.66
CA GLU A 192 -4.74 -12.59 6.04
C GLU A 192 -4.23 -12.57 4.59
N GLY A 193 -3.94 -13.74 4.05
CA GLY A 193 -3.59 -13.92 2.64
C GLY A 193 -2.60 -15.06 2.43
N GLY A 194 -2.45 -15.49 1.19
CA GLY A 194 -1.57 -16.59 0.81
C GLY A 194 -0.08 -16.31 0.98
N SER A 195 0.70 -17.35 0.91
CA SER A 195 2.16 -17.27 0.86
C SER A 195 2.61 -16.28 -0.20
N ALA A 196 3.65 -15.51 0.09
CA ALA A 196 4.23 -14.47 -0.77
C ALA A 196 3.30 -13.29 -1.13
N SER A 197 2.10 -13.15 -0.56
CA SER A 197 1.20 -12.02 -0.82
C SER A 197 1.71 -10.66 -0.30
N GLY A 198 2.70 -10.65 0.59
CA GLY A 198 3.31 -9.43 1.11
C GLY A 198 2.85 -9.01 2.51
N LYS A 199 2.15 -9.90 3.24
CA LYS A 199 1.71 -9.67 4.62
C LYS A 199 2.83 -9.14 5.53
N THR A 200 3.96 -9.83 5.56
CA THR A 200 5.12 -9.44 6.37
C THR A 200 5.73 -8.10 5.94
N THR A 201 5.66 -7.75 4.65
CA THR A 201 6.10 -6.44 4.17
C THR A 201 5.15 -5.34 4.64
N LEU A 202 3.85 -5.60 4.57
CA LEU A 202 2.83 -4.67 5.05
C LEU A 202 2.86 -4.53 6.57
N SER A 203 3.03 -5.62 7.33
CA SER A 203 3.14 -5.53 8.80
C SER A 203 4.32 -4.69 9.25
N LYS A 204 5.48 -4.81 8.60
CA LYS A 204 6.64 -3.92 8.83
C LYS A 204 6.33 -2.45 8.53
N LEU A 205 5.63 -2.18 7.43
CA LEU A 205 5.19 -0.82 7.13
C LEU A 205 4.23 -0.29 8.21
N LEU A 206 3.32 -1.12 8.71
CA LEU A 206 2.42 -0.75 9.81
C LEU A 206 3.18 -0.50 11.12
N GLU A 207 4.22 -1.31 11.43
CA GLU A 207 5.11 -1.04 12.57
C GLU A 207 5.77 0.32 12.49
N GLU A 208 6.24 0.70 11.30
CA GLU A 208 6.90 1.97 11.06
C GLU A 208 5.94 3.16 11.08
N LEU A 209 4.69 3.00 10.56
CA LEU A 209 3.69 4.07 10.53
C LEU A 209 3.01 4.30 11.88
N TYR A 210 2.67 3.24 12.57
CA TYR A 210 1.82 3.27 13.78
C TYR A 210 2.58 2.86 15.05
N GLY A 211 3.78 2.32 14.94
CA GLY A 211 4.50 1.75 16.06
C GLY A 211 3.75 0.56 16.66
N CYS A 212 3.10 -0.28 15.83
CA CYS A 212 2.24 -1.38 16.30
C CYS A 212 3.02 -2.56 16.91
N THR A 213 2.28 -3.48 17.53
CA THR A 213 2.78 -4.81 17.90
C THR A 213 2.35 -5.80 16.83
N VAL A 214 3.24 -6.69 16.40
CA VAL A 214 2.94 -7.72 15.39
C VAL A 214 3.13 -9.11 16.01
N PHE A 215 2.13 -9.97 15.85
CA PHE A 215 2.21 -11.40 16.11
C PHE A 215 2.08 -12.15 14.78
N HIS A 216 2.92 -13.16 14.59
CA HIS A 216 2.94 -13.97 13.38
C HIS A 216 2.16 -15.27 13.61
N ALA A 217 1.19 -15.58 12.76
CA ALA A 217 0.48 -16.86 12.84
C ALA A 217 1.45 -18.05 12.66
N ASP A 218 2.53 -17.85 11.92
CA ASP A 218 3.58 -18.86 11.72
C ASP A 218 4.29 -19.28 13.03
N ASP A 219 4.24 -18.45 14.08
CA ASP A 219 4.73 -18.80 15.43
C ASP A 219 3.82 -19.85 16.14
N PHE A 220 2.66 -20.15 15.56
CA PHE A 220 1.63 -21.01 16.12
C PHE A 220 1.34 -22.25 15.26
N PHE A 221 2.34 -22.82 14.61
CA PHE A 221 2.18 -24.11 13.98
C PHE A 221 2.04 -25.25 15.02
N LEU A 222 1.37 -26.32 14.59
CA LEU A 222 1.14 -27.50 15.41
C LEU A 222 2.45 -28.12 15.89
N ARG A 223 2.49 -28.50 17.14
CA ARG A 223 3.54 -29.35 17.69
C ARG A 223 3.41 -30.78 17.13
N PRO A 224 4.49 -31.58 17.11
CA PRO A 224 4.48 -32.94 16.53
C PRO A 224 3.35 -33.82 17.04
N GLU A 225 3.06 -33.78 18.33
CA GLU A 225 2.02 -34.58 18.98
C GLU A 225 0.58 -34.16 18.59
N GLN A 226 0.39 -32.95 18.07
CA GLN A 226 -0.91 -32.46 17.60
C GLN A 226 -1.20 -32.79 16.12
N ARG A 227 -0.21 -33.29 15.40
CA ARG A 227 -0.27 -33.56 13.94
C ARG A 227 -0.92 -34.89 13.63
N THR A 228 -2.15 -35.06 14.05
CA THR A 228 -2.95 -36.25 13.74
C THR A 228 -3.60 -36.16 12.36
N ALA A 229 -4.00 -37.31 11.80
CA ALA A 229 -4.70 -37.33 10.51
C ALA A 229 -6.04 -36.56 10.59
N GLU A 230 -6.73 -36.65 11.72
CA GLU A 230 -7.98 -35.94 11.98
C GLU A 230 -7.77 -34.44 12.01
N ARG A 231 -6.69 -33.96 12.67
CA ARG A 231 -6.36 -32.53 12.75
C ARG A 231 -6.00 -31.96 11.38
N PHE A 232 -5.26 -32.67 10.57
CA PHE A 232 -4.93 -32.25 9.20
C PHE A 232 -6.11 -32.34 8.22
N ALA A 233 -7.12 -33.13 8.54
CA ALA A 233 -8.37 -33.16 7.78
C ALA A 233 -9.29 -31.96 8.05
N GLU A 234 -9.05 -31.23 9.16
CA GLU A 234 -9.78 -30.00 9.44
C GLU A 234 -9.34 -28.88 8.48
N ILE A 235 -10.27 -28.06 8.05
CA ILE A 235 -9.98 -26.86 7.26
C ILE A 235 -9.20 -25.85 8.13
N GLY A 236 -7.96 -25.51 7.74
CA GLY A 236 -7.07 -24.68 8.54
C GLY A 236 -6.47 -25.38 9.75
N GLY A 237 -6.54 -26.71 9.81
CA GLY A 237 -6.10 -27.53 10.95
C GLY A 237 -4.60 -27.54 11.23
N ASN A 238 -3.77 -26.99 10.35
CA ASN A 238 -2.32 -26.89 10.55
C ASN A 238 -1.88 -25.75 11.50
N LEU A 239 -2.80 -24.85 11.86
CA LEU A 239 -2.57 -23.81 12.88
C LEU A 239 -2.97 -24.33 14.26
N ASP A 240 -2.14 -24.09 15.27
CA ASP A 240 -2.50 -24.24 16.71
C ASP A 240 -3.33 -23.00 17.14
N ARG A 241 -4.55 -22.95 16.60
CA ARG A 241 -5.48 -21.84 16.85
C ARG A 241 -5.86 -21.71 18.32
N GLU A 242 -5.83 -22.81 19.05
CA GLU A 242 -6.11 -22.85 20.49
C GLU A 242 -5.06 -22.07 21.27
N ARG A 243 -3.79 -22.20 20.90
CA ARG A 243 -2.70 -21.41 21.48
C ARG A 243 -2.78 -19.95 21.09
N LEU A 244 -2.97 -19.65 19.80
CA LEU A 244 -3.12 -18.25 19.32
C LEU A 244 -4.28 -17.56 20.05
N LEU A 245 -5.38 -18.28 20.25
CA LEU A 245 -6.53 -17.76 21.00
C LEU A 245 -6.21 -17.52 22.47
N SER A 246 -5.69 -18.53 23.16
CA SER A 246 -5.50 -18.48 24.62
C SER A 246 -4.31 -17.64 25.04
N GLU A 247 -3.21 -17.68 24.29
CA GLU A 247 -1.96 -16.98 24.62
C GLU A 247 -1.97 -15.51 24.14
N VAL A 248 -2.66 -15.20 23.02
CA VAL A 248 -2.61 -13.87 22.40
C VAL A 248 -3.97 -13.17 22.42
N LEU A 249 -4.98 -13.70 21.74
CA LEU A 249 -6.21 -12.94 21.46
C LEU A 249 -7.06 -12.68 22.72
N ILE A 250 -7.20 -13.68 23.61
CA ILE A 250 -7.92 -13.49 24.88
C ILE A 250 -7.22 -12.48 25.81
N PRO A 251 -5.89 -12.52 26.03
CA PRO A 251 -5.18 -11.47 26.75
C PRO A 251 -5.32 -10.08 26.13
N LEU A 252 -5.23 -9.95 24.79
CA LEU A 252 -5.43 -8.68 24.07
C LEU A 252 -6.80 -8.08 24.36
N GLN A 253 -7.87 -8.88 24.25
CA GLN A 253 -9.24 -8.43 24.51
C GLN A 253 -9.43 -7.94 25.96
N LYS A 254 -8.65 -8.48 26.90
CA LYS A 254 -8.66 -8.07 28.31
C LYS A 254 -7.71 -6.91 28.62
N GLY A 255 -7.05 -6.33 27.60
CA GLY A 255 -6.07 -5.26 27.78
C GLY A 255 -4.83 -5.66 28.60
N LYS A 256 -4.46 -6.94 28.58
CA LYS A 256 -3.33 -7.49 29.35
C LYS A 256 -2.07 -7.64 28.51
N ALA A 257 -0.93 -7.75 29.16
CA ALA A 257 0.29 -8.24 28.54
C ALA A 257 0.07 -9.66 27.98
N VAL A 258 0.69 -9.93 26.85
CA VAL A 258 0.62 -11.21 26.13
C VAL A 258 1.89 -12.00 26.44
N THR A 259 1.73 -13.22 26.94
CA THR A 259 2.85 -14.16 27.11
C THR A 259 2.59 -15.37 26.24
N TYR A 260 3.48 -15.63 25.29
CA TYR A 260 3.35 -16.70 24.30
C TYR A 260 4.70 -17.34 24.00
N GLN A 261 4.68 -18.51 23.37
CA GLN A 261 5.87 -19.22 22.90
C GLN A 261 5.82 -19.35 21.38
N ARG A 262 6.96 -19.11 20.73
CA ARG A 262 7.09 -19.38 19.30
C ARG A 262 7.33 -20.85 19.04
N PHE A 263 6.75 -21.37 17.98
CA PHE A 263 7.07 -22.72 17.51
C PHE A 263 8.27 -22.67 16.56
N ASN A 264 9.36 -23.27 16.96
CA ASN A 264 10.56 -23.40 16.12
C ASN A 264 10.42 -24.59 15.18
N CYS A 265 10.20 -24.32 13.88
CA CYS A 265 10.02 -25.35 12.86
C CYS A 265 11.27 -26.23 12.66
N SER A 266 12.47 -25.72 12.93
CA SER A 266 13.72 -26.50 12.80
C SER A 266 13.93 -27.42 13.99
N ALA A 267 13.67 -26.93 15.21
CA ALA A 267 13.77 -27.69 16.44
C ALA A 267 12.53 -28.57 16.70
N GLN A 268 11.42 -28.33 15.98
CA GLN A 268 10.11 -28.98 16.19
C GLN A 268 9.63 -28.87 17.66
N ALA A 269 9.87 -27.71 18.30
CA ALA A 269 9.58 -27.47 19.70
C ALA A 269 9.20 -26.01 19.94
N LEU A 270 8.56 -25.74 21.08
CA LEU A 270 8.31 -24.39 21.55
C LEU A 270 9.60 -23.77 22.09
N GLU A 271 9.81 -22.48 21.78
CA GLU A 271 10.87 -21.67 22.37
C GLU A 271 10.51 -21.19 23.77
N GLU A 272 11.43 -20.50 24.44
CA GLU A 272 11.17 -19.88 25.74
C GLU A 272 10.03 -18.85 25.64
N PRO A 273 9.22 -18.71 26.71
CA PRO A 273 8.11 -17.77 26.71
C PRO A 273 8.57 -16.31 26.54
N ILE A 274 7.86 -15.56 25.71
CA ILE A 274 8.08 -14.14 25.47
C ILE A 274 6.88 -13.36 26.00
N THR A 275 7.14 -12.30 26.79
CA THR A 275 6.09 -11.40 27.28
C THR A 275 6.17 -10.07 26.54
N VAL A 276 5.05 -9.65 25.93
CA VAL A 276 4.90 -8.42 25.16
C VAL A 276 3.78 -7.57 25.74
N THR A 277 4.03 -6.28 25.93
CA THR A 277 2.98 -5.30 26.22
C THR A 277 2.44 -4.76 24.89
N PRO A 278 1.18 -5.04 24.53
CA PRO A 278 0.62 -4.61 23.26
C PRO A 278 0.55 -3.08 23.17
N LYS A 279 0.78 -2.57 21.97
CA LYS A 279 0.61 -1.17 21.62
C LYS A 279 -0.83 -0.90 21.17
N ALA A 280 -1.17 0.38 20.92
CA ALA A 280 -2.51 0.79 20.48
C ALA A 280 -3.00 0.02 19.25
N LEU A 281 -2.15 -0.22 18.26
CA LEU A 281 -2.43 -1.12 17.16
C LEU A 281 -1.70 -2.45 17.39
N THR A 282 -2.43 -3.55 17.29
CA THR A 282 -1.89 -4.91 17.26
C THR A 282 -2.28 -5.56 15.94
N VAL A 283 -1.31 -6.21 15.29
CA VAL A 283 -1.50 -6.92 14.02
C VAL A 283 -1.24 -8.40 14.23
N ILE A 284 -2.19 -9.24 13.83
CA ILE A 284 -2.00 -10.68 13.71
C ILE A 284 -1.85 -10.98 12.22
N GLU A 285 -0.65 -11.35 11.77
CA GLU A 285 -0.39 -11.58 10.35
C GLU A 285 -0.04 -13.05 10.06
N GLY A 286 -0.56 -13.56 8.99
CA GLY A 286 -0.24 -14.89 8.49
C GLY A 286 -1.42 -15.55 7.79
N ALA A 287 -1.15 -16.61 7.03
CA ALA A 287 -2.21 -17.50 6.59
C ALA A 287 -2.87 -18.14 7.82
N TYR A 288 -4.19 -18.34 7.76
CA TYR A 288 -5.04 -18.84 8.86
C TYR A 288 -5.30 -17.86 10.01
N SER A 289 -4.80 -16.62 9.96
CA SER A 289 -5.05 -15.61 11.00
C SER A 289 -6.55 -15.32 11.16
N MET A 290 -7.34 -15.43 10.09
CA MET A 290 -8.79 -15.24 10.07
C MET A 290 -9.60 -16.55 10.18
N HIS A 291 -8.99 -17.60 10.79
CA HIS A 291 -9.74 -18.83 11.08
C HIS A 291 -11.09 -18.50 11.76
N PRO A 292 -12.20 -19.20 11.44
CA PRO A 292 -13.53 -18.91 12.01
C PRO A 292 -13.55 -18.77 13.54
N ASP A 293 -12.78 -19.59 14.26
CA ASP A 293 -12.69 -19.56 15.72
C ASP A 293 -11.99 -18.30 16.26
N LEU A 294 -11.27 -17.56 15.43
CA LEU A 294 -10.47 -16.38 15.81
C LEU A 294 -11.12 -15.06 15.36
N SER A 295 -11.98 -15.12 14.35
CA SER A 295 -12.45 -13.93 13.63
C SER A 295 -13.18 -12.89 14.48
N SER A 296 -13.85 -13.31 15.56
CA SER A 296 -14.59 -12.41 16.47
C SER A 296 -13.70 -11.56 17.39
N TYR A 297 -12.40 -11.80 17.38
CA TYR A 297 -11.42 -11.09 18.23
C TYR A 297 -10.77 -9.89 17.51
N TYR A 298 -11.07 -9.66 16.24
CA TYR A 298 -10.50 -8.59 15.45
C TYR A 298 -11.44 -7.40 15.30
N ASP A 299 -10.88 -6.19 15.29
CA ASP A 299 -11.62 -4.95 14.99
C ASP A 299 -11.67 -4.66 13.50
N LEU A 300 -10.69 -5.19 12.76
CA LEU A 300 -10.55 -5.03 11.32
C LEU A 300 -9.83 -6.24 10.74
N SER A 301 -10.23 -6.63 9.53
CA SER A 301 -9.59 -7.71 8.79
C SER A 301 -9.30 -7.29 7.35
N ALA A 302 -8.12 -7.68 6.85
CA ALA A 302 -7.71 -7.42 5.48
C ALA A 302 -7.13 -8.69 4.84
N PHE A 303 -7.63 -9.05 3.66
CA PHE A 303 -7.13 -10.15 2.84
C PHE A 303 -6.24 -9.62 1.72
N LEU A 304 -4.98 -10.05 1.69
CA LEU A 304 -4.05 -9.75 0.59
C LEU A 304 -4.20 -10.79 -0.50
N LYS A 305 -4.94 -10.44 -1.55
CA LYS A 305 -5.17 -11.26 -2.73
C LYS A 305 -4.01 -11.08 -3.70
N ILE A 306 -3.25 -12.14 -3.94
CA ILE A 306 -2.16 -12.16 -4.91
C ILE A 306 -2.54 -12.99 -6.13
N ASP A 307 -2.19 -12.50 -7.32
CA ASP A 307 -2.29 -13.28 -8.55
C ASP A 307 -1.37 -14.51 -8.51
N SER A 308 -1.83 -15.64 -9.05
CA SER A 308 -1.11 -16.93 -8.96
C SER A 308 0.23 -16.93 -9.68
N ASP A 309 0.33 -16.26 -10.84
CA ASP A 309 1.57 -16.21 -11.62
C ASP A 309 2.59 -15.30 -10.92
N TYR A 310 2.12 -14.18 -10.38
CA TYR A 310 2.94 -13.27 -9.60
C TYR A 310 3.37 -13.90 -8.26
N GLN A 311 2.50 -14.64 -7.58
CA GLN A 311 2.84 -15.44 -6.40
C GLN A 311 3.96 -16.43 -6.70
N ARG A 312 3.83 -17.16 -7.82
CA ARG A 312 4.83 -18.12 -8.29
C ARG A 312 6.17 -17.48 -8.54
N GLU A 313 6.20 -16.35 -9.26
CA GLU A 313 7.43 -15.61 -9.53
C GLU A 313 8.15 -15.19 -8.24
N ARG A 314 7.40 -14.60 -7.30
CA ARG A 314 7.94 -14.18 -6.00
C ARG A 314 8.51 -15.33 -5.18
N ILE A 315 7.83 -16.49 -5.18
CA ILE A 315 8.30 -17.69 -4.47
C ILE A 315 9.60 -18.20 -5.09
N LEU A 316 9.67 -18.31 -6.41
CA LEU A 316 10.87 -18.77 -7.12
C LEU A 316 12.07 -17.83 -6.91
N LYS A 317 11.83 -16.52 -6.87
CA LYS A 317 12.88 -15.51 -6.69
C LYS A 317 13.51 -15.52 -5.30
N ARG A 318 12.74 -15.85 -4.25
CA ARG A 318 13.18 -15.73 -2.84
C ARG A 318 13.61 -17.04 -2.19
N ASN A 319 13.31 -18.20 -2.79
CA ASN A 319 13.49 -19.50 -2.17
C ASN A 319 14.43 -20.41 -3.00
N THR A 320 15.02 -21.40 -2.34
CA THR A 320 15.71 -22.49 -3.03
C THR A 320 14.71 -23.33 -3.82
N PRO A 321 15.14 -24.07 -4.88
CA PRO A 321 14.24 -24.91 -5.68
C PRO A 321 13.43 -25.93 -4.83
N ASP A 322 14.09 -26.57 -3.85
CA ASP A 322 13.42 -27.56 -2.97
C ASP A 322 12.37 -26.91 -2.10
N LEU A 323 12.64 -25.72 -1.54
CA LEU A 323 11.68 -25.00 -0.74
C LEU A 323 10.52 -24.48 -1.61
N ALA A 324 10.79 -23.96 -2.80
CA ALA A 324 9.77 -23.54 -3.74
C ALA A 324 8.82 -24.68 -4.14
N LYS A 325 9.38 -25.90 -4.34
CA LYS A 325 8.59 -27.10 -4.61
C LYS A 325 7.59 -27.38 -3.49
N ARG A 326 8.02 -27.30 -2.22
CA ARG A 326 7.13 -27.48 -1.07
C ARG A 326 6.01 -26.44 -1.02
N PHE A 327 6.29 -25.18 -1.37
CA PHE A 327 5.24 -24.15 -1.50
C PHE A 327 4.16 -24.59 -2.49
N PHE A 328 4.55 -25.09 -3.67
CA PHE A 328 3.60 -25.42 -4.72
C PHE A 328 2.86 -26.73 -4.49
N GLU A 329 3.50 -27.73 -3.89
CA GLU A 329 2.96 -29.08 -3.71
C GLU A 329 2.25 -29.27 -2.36
N GLU A 330 2.62 -28.52 -1.32
CA GLU A 330 2.09 -28.70 0.03
C GLU A 330 1.30 -27.47 0.51
N TRP A 331 1.97 -26.31 0.65
CA TRP A 331 1.40 -25.18 1.41
C TRP A 331 0.32 -24.40 0.65
N ILE A 332 0.55 -24.05 -0.60
CA ILE A 332 -0.43 -23.33 -1.41
C ILE A 332 -1.74 -24.16 -1.61
N PRO A 333 -1.69 -25.47 -1.88
CA PRO A 333 -2.90 -26.30 -1.91
C PRO A 333 -3.67 -26.27 -0.57
N MET A 334 -2.98 -26.35 0.58
CA MET A 334 -3.63 -26.25 1.89
C MET A 334 -4.24 -24.86 2.15
N GLU A 335 -3.53 -23.79 1.81
CA GLU A 335 -4.04 -22.42 1.89
C GLU A 335 -5.30 -22.25 1.03
N ARG A 336 -5.30 -22.78 -0.19
CA ARG A 336 -6.46 -22.72 -1.09
C ARG A 336 -7.69 -23.42 -0.51
N ILE A 337 -7.51 -24.64 0.00
CA ILE A 337 -8.60 -25.39 0.67
C ILE A 337 -9.15 -24.56 1.84
N TYR A 338 -8.28 -23.92 2.62
CA TYR A 338 -8.69 -23.08 3.72
C TYR A 338 -9.45 -21.84 3.24
N PHE A 339 -8.93 -21.11 2.26
CA PHE A 339 -9.57 -19.89 1.76
C PHE A 339 -10.92 -20.15 1.14
N GLU A 340 -11.05 -21.22 0.34
CA GLU A 340 -12.30 -21.62 -0.29
C GLU A 340 -13.30 -22.18 0.73
N GLY A 341 -12.85 -23.09 1.59
CA GLY A 341 -13.70 -23.77 2.56
C GLY A 341 -14.21 -22.87 3.69
N THR A 342 -13.53 -21.75 3.97
CA THR A 342 -13.97 -20.77 4.97
C THR A 342 -14.49 -19.47 4.38
N GLU A 343 -14.51 -19.35 3.04
CA GLU A 343 -14.93 -18.14 2.33
C GLU A 343 -14.21 -16.87 2.82
N ILE A 344 -12.92 -16.97 3.14
CA ILE A 344 -12.13 -15.92 3.79
C ILE A 344 -12.22 -14.57 3.07
N GLU A 345 -12.08 -14.59 1.74
CA GLU A 345 -12.14 -13.36 0.95
C GLU A 345 -13.46 -12.60 1.16
N SER A 346 -14.57 -13.33 1.32
CA SER A 346 -15.89 -12.73 1.56
C SER A 346 -16.10 -12.27 2.99
N ARG A 347 -15.35 -12.81 3.93
CA ARG A 347 -15.47 -12.52 5.37
C ARG A 347 -14.55 -11.39 5.85
N CYS A 348 -13.51 -11.06 5.09
CA CYS A 348 -12.65 -9.94 5.44
C CYS A 348 -13.31 -8.59 5.11
N ASP A 349 -13.07 -7.57 5.95
CA ASP A 349 -13.57 -6.21 5.75
C ASP A 349 -12.98 -5.53 4.53
N LEU A 350 -11.75 -5.91 4.18
CA LEU A 350 -11.02 -5.40 3.02
C LEU A 350 -10.39 -6.54 2.24
N VAL A 351 -10.51 -6.48 0.91
CA VAL A 351 -9.73 -7.30 -0.02
C VAL A 351 -8.81 -6.36 -0.78
N ILE A 352 -7.50 -6.59 -0.68
CA ILE A 352 -6.47 -5.77 -1.29
C ILE A 352 -5.76 -6.61 -2.34
N SER A 353 -5.97 -6.29 -3.61
CA SER A 353 -5.29 -6.97 -4.71
C SER A 353 -3.84 -6.53 -4.82
N ILE A 354 -2.93 -7.50 -4.87
CA ILE A 354 -1.50 -7.30 -5.03
C ILE A 354 -1.12 -7.76 -6.43
N ALA A 355 -0.82 -6.79 -7.29
CA ALA A 355 -0.38 -7.01 -8.67
C ALA A 355 0.84 -6.14 -8.97
N ASP A 356 1.65 -6.55 -9.94
CA ASP A 356 2.93 -5.89 -10.26
C ASP A 356 2.74 -4.50 -10.88
N ASP A 357 1.66 -4.29 -11.66
CA ASP A 357 1.43 -3.06 -12.45
C ASP A 357 0.04 -2.44 -12.28
N ASP A 358 -0.92 -3.10 -11.63
CA ASP A 358 -2.30 -2.61 -11.55
C ASP A 358 -2.81 -2.59 -10.10
N PHE A 359 -3.14 -1.39 -9.61
CA PHE A 359 -3.66 -1.17 -8.27
C PHE A 359 -5.19 -1.32 -8.29
N SER A 360 -5.68 -2.53 -8.48
CA SER A 360 -7.10 -2.83 -8.33
C SER A 360 -7.42 -3.10 -6.86
N PHE A 361 -8.49 -2.50 -6.42
CA PHE A 361 -8.93 -2.54 -5.06
C PHE A 361 -10.47 -2.65 -5.06
N GLU A 362 -10.97 -3.77 -4.52
CA GLU A 362 -12.41 -3.96 -4.35
C GLU A 362 -12.84 -3.48 -2.97
N LYS A 363 -13.59 -2.37 -2.95
CA LYS A 363 -14.34 -1.93 -1.76
C LYS A 363 -15.60 -2.80 -1.68
N ARG A 364 -15.79 -3.54 -0.61
CA ARG A 364 -17.11 -4.05 -0.28
C ARG A 364 -17.90 -2.96 0.44
N ALA A 365 -19.12 -2.74 -0.07
CA ALA A 365 -20.07 -1.78 0.47
C ALA A 365 -20.59 -2.20 1.85
#